data_17abe696f27489cc24541dfb5a4680d3
#
_entry.id   17abe696f27489cc24541dfb5a4680d3
#
_cell.length_a   1.000
_cell.length_b   1.000
_cell.length_c   1.000
_cell.angle_alpha   90.00
_cell.angle_beta   90.00
_cell.angle_gamma   90.00
#
_symmetry.space_group_name_H-M   'P 1'
#
loop_
_entity.id
_entity.type
_entity.pdbx_description
1 polymer ?
#
loop_
_entity_poly.entity_id
_entity_poly.type
_entity_poly.pdbx_seq_one_letter_code
_entity_poly.pdbx_strand_id
1 'polypeptide(L)'
;MSTVYACPLSYSLISLTGKDKLSYLHGQITQDINKLSNDNFLWAGHCNAKGKLWGVFRLFSHLDSYYLAASKPEVEQSLVELKKYAVFSQVEIQQSEKQLIGLLGDDLTAALETLAITFDDEHSAVDFADGKALKLANNRVLLMVNDEFSLPDNVIALEDDAPWQQAAIAAGEPSLNSDAIGEYVPQMVNLQALGGISFRKGCYTGQETVARMKYLGKNKRAMYIVSGKAEGLLDELELETQMGENWRRAGKLISQSYNQQTQTLMGLVVLPNDNEAGQILRAKHLPQVELSIQALPYSLEDE
;
A
#
# COMPACT_ATOMS: atom_id res chain seq x y z
N MET A 1 -15.22 13.89 -22.98
CA MET A 1 -15.40 13.25 -21.68
C MET A 1 -14.12 12.54 -21.35
N SER A 2 -13.65 12.67 -20.14
CA SER A 2 -12.47 11.93 -19.64
C SER A 2 -12.83 10.44 -19.58
N THR A 3 -11.90 9.57 -19.99
CA THR A 3 -12.12 8.13 -19.91
C THR A 3 -11.82 7.66 -18.48
N VAL A 4 -12.76 6.91 -17.88
CA VAL A 4 -12.61 6.29 -16.57
C VAL A 4 -12.47 4.78 -16.77
N TYR A 5 -11.48 4.21 -16.09
CA TYR A 5 -11.18 2.79 -16.10
C TYR A 5 -11.49 2.18 -14.74
N ALA A 6 -11.97 0.94 -14.72
CA ALA A 6 -12.12 0.12 -13.53
C ALA A 6 -11.18 -1.08 -13.61
N CYS A 7 -10.30 -1.20 -12.61
CA CYS A 7 -9.38 -2.31 -12.46
C CYS A 7 -9.91 -3.30 -11.40
N PRO A 8 -10.05 -4.59 -11.69
CA PRO A 8 -10.26 -5.59 -10.65
C PRO A 8 -8.96 -5.72 -9.85
N LEU A 9 -8.98 -5.35 -8.56
CA LEU A 9 -7.73 -5.32 -7.78
C LEU A 9 -7.35 -6.71 -7.26
N SER A 10 -6.07 -7.05 -7.39
CA SER A 10 -5.45 -8.25 -6.80
C SER A 10 -5.25 -8.14 -5.28
N TYR A 11 -5.79 -7.11 -4.65
CA TYR A 11 -5.78 -6.91 -3.21
C TYR A 11 -6.77 -7.84 -2.52
N SER A 12 -6.50 -8.08 -1.24
CA SER A 12 -7.37 -8.82 -0.35
C SER A 12 -7.73 -7.99 0.88
N LEU A 13 -8.70 -8.46 1.65
CA LEU A 13 -9.22 -7.78 2.83
C LEU A 13 -9.17 -8.68 4.05
N ILE A 14 -8.78 -8.12 5.20
CA ILE A 14 -9.09 -8.67 6.52
C ILE A 14 -10.26 -7.87 7.07
N SER A 15 -11.29 -8.54 7.56
CA SER A 15 -12.38 -7.92 8.33
C SER A 15 -12.25 -8.23 9.81
N LEU A 16 -12.56 -7.24 10.67
CA LEU A 16 -12.60 -7.37 12.12
C LEU A 16 -13.97 -6.90 12.61
N THR A 17 -14.65 -7.76 13.36
CA THR A 17 -15.91 -7.48 14.05
C THR A 17 -15.81 -7.79 15.54
N GLY A 18 -16.84 -7.46 16.31
CA GLY A 18 -16.89 -7.73 17.75
C GLY A 18 -16.57 -6.52 18.62
N LYS A 19 -16.92 -6.63 19.90
CA LYS A 19 -16.88 -5.49 20.83
C LYS A 19 -15.47 -5.01 21.15
N ASP A 20 -14.48 -5.89 21.07
CA ASP A 20 -13.09 -5.59 21.39
C ASP A 20 -12.26 -5.21 20.15
N LYS A 21 -12.87 -5.12 18.95
CA LYS A 21 -12.16 -4.87 17.68
C LYS A 21 -11.26 -3.64 17.72
N LEU A 22 -11.71 -2.54 18.34
CA LEU A 22 -10.93 -1.31 18.45
C LEU A 22 -9.71 -1.51 19.37
N SER A 23 -9.93 -1.93 20.61
CA SER A 23 -8.87 -2.09 21.62
C SER A 23 -7.84 -3.14 21.17
N TYR A 24 -8.32 -4.22 20.56
CA TYR A 24 -7.47 -5.26 20.01
C TYR A 24 -6.60 -4.71 18.88
N LEU A 25 -7.20 -4.15 17.82
CA LEU A 25 -6.45 -3.67 16.66
C LEU A 25 -5.52 -2.51 17.00
N HIS A 26 -5.90 -1.67 18.00
CA HIS A 26 -5.03 -0.60 18.50
C HIS A 26 -3.68 -1.15 19.00
N GLY A 27 -3.64 -2.32 19.63
CA GLY A 27 -2.42 -2.97 20.09
C GLY A 27 -1.61 -3.71 19.01
N GLN A 28 -2.12 -3.82 17.78
CA GLN A 28 -1.49 -4.60 16.72
C GLN A 28 -0.87 -3.75 15.61
N ILE A 29 -1.35 -2.54 15.37
CA ILE A 29 -0.94 -1.70 14.23
C ILE A 29 -0.16 -0.46 14.65
N THR A 30 0.60 0.10 13.73
CA THR A 30 1.46 1.28 13.98
C THR A 30 0.69 2.58 14.12
N GLN A 31 -0.52 2.70 13.51
CA GLN A 31 -1.32 3.93 13.54
C GLN A 31 -2.31 3.93 14.69
N ASP A 32 -2.67 5.13 15.15
CA ASP A 32 -3.69 5.34 16.17
C ASP A 32 -5.09 5.17 15.60
N ILE A 33 -5.73 4.03 15.89
CA ILE A 33 -7.06 3.70 15.35
C ILE A 33 -8.16 4.66 15.89
N ASN A 34 -7.93 5.38 16.99
CA ASN A 34 -8.89 6.37 17.47
C ASN A 34 -9.06 7.56 16.50
N LYS A 35 -8.17 7.71 15.53
CA LYS A 35 -8.30 8.68 14.43
C LYS A 35 -9.18 8.19 13.28
N LEU A 36 -9.56 6.90 13.30
CA LEU A 36 -10.44 6.35 12.29
C LEU A 36 -11.87 6.79 12.53
N SER A 37 -12.51 7.32 11.51
CA SER A 37 -13.94 7.61 11.45
C SER A 37 -14.57 6.88 10.26
N ASN A 38 -15.88 7.05 10.07
CA ASN A 38 -16.54 6.56 8.85
C ASN A 38 -16.11 7.34 7.60
N ASP A 39 -15.57 8.53 7.77
CA ASP A 39 -15.33 9.47 6.67
C ASP A 39 -13.86 9.53 6.25
N ASN A 40 -13.02 8.68 6.83
CA ASN A 40 -11.61 8.60 6.46
C ASN A 40 -11.11 7.16 6.36
N PHE A 41 -9.92 7.01 5.80
CA PHE A 41 -9.09 5.82 5.94
C PHE A 41 -7.73 6.20 6.50
N LEU A 42 -7.04 5.23 7.08
CA LEU A 42 -5.70 5.41 7.64
C LEU A 42 -4.72 4.45 6.99
N TRP A 43 -3.51 4.89 6.75
CA TRP A 43 -2.40 3.97 6.54
C TRP A 43 -1.97 3.37 7.88
N ALA A 44 -1.65 2.08 7.90
CA ALA A 44 -1.17 1.40 9.08
C ALA A 44 -0.24 0.25 8.73
N GLY A 45 0.82 0.04 9.50
CA GLY A 45 1.65 -1.15 9.43
C GLY A 45 1.24 -2.17 10.49
N HIS A 46 1.28 -3.45 10.16
CA HIS A 46 1.23 -4.55 11.11
C HIS A 46 2.62 -5.18 11.20
N CYS A 47 3.17 -5.25 12.41
CA CYS A 47 4.56 -5.64 12.64
C CYS A 47 4.67 -6.89 13.52
N ASN A 48 5.79 -7.61 13.37
CA ASN A 48 6.21 -8.60 14.36
C ASN A 48 6.85 -7.92 15.59
N ALA A 49 7.18 -8.71 16.60
CA ALA A 49 7.80 -8.21 17.84
C ALA A 49 9.17 -7.51 17.64
N LYS A 50 9.84 -7.78 16.48
CA LYS A 50 11.10 -7.11 16.11
C LYS A 50 10.86 -5.80 15.34
N GLY A 51 9.61 -5.37 15.17
CA GLY A 51 9.21 -4.17 14.44
C GLY A 51 9.30 -4.30 12.92
N LYS A 52 9.42 -5.52 12.37
CA LYS A 52 9.42 -5.75 10.94
C LYS A 52 8.00 -6.00 10.44
N LEU A 53 7.65 -5.47 9.29
CA LEU A 53 6.31 -5.48 8.71
C LEU A 53 5.88 -6.87 8.26
N TRP A 54 4.70 -7.28 8.69
CA TRP A 54 3.90 -8.33 8.08
C TRP A 54 3.07 -7.78 6.91
N GLY A 55 2.68 -6.51 6.97
CA GLY A 55 1.97 -5.85 5.89
C GLY A 55 1.76 -4.36 6.16
N VAL A 56 1.44 -3.65 5.08
CA VAL A 56 1.04 -2.24 5.06
C VAL A 56 -0.39 -2.15 4.53
N PHE A 57 -1.26 -1.54 5.29
CA PHE A 57 -2.70 -1.58 5.06
C PHE A 57 -3.31 -0.20 4.91
N ARG A 58 -4.35 -0.13 4.07
CA ARG A 58 -5.38 0.90 4.15
C ARG A 58 -6.44 0.38 5.10
N LEU A 59 -6.55 1.02 6.27
CA LEU A 59 -7.51 0.71 7.31
C LEU A 59 -8.71 1.65 7.19
N PHE A 60 -9.91 1.11 7.11
CA PHE A 60 -11.16 1.88 7.06
C PHE A 60 -12.28 1.13 7.77
N SER A 61 -13.38 1.84 8.05
CA SER A 61 -14.60 1.27 8.63
C SER A 61 -15.71 1.23 7.60
N HIS A 62 -16.58 0.22 7.70
CA HIS A 62 -17.83 0.14 6.98
C HIS A 62 -18.82 -0.67 7.80
N LEU A 63 -20.02 -0.10 8.03
CA LEU A 63 -20.99 -0.65 8.98
C LEU A 63 -20.30 -0.87 10.36
N ASP A 64 -20.52 -2.03 10.98
CA ASP A 64 -19.90 -2.37 12.26
C ASP A 64 -18.58 -3.14 12.13
N SER A 65 -17.83 -2.96 11.04
CA SER A 65 -16.58 -3.68 10.78
C SER A 65 -15.43 -2.74 10.49
N TYR A 66 -14.20 -3.17 10.87
CA TYR A 66 -12.97 -2.61 10.34
C TYR A 66 -12.44 -3.49 9.22
N TYR A 67 -11.85 -2.86 8.21
CA TYR A 67 -11.26 -3.53 7.05
C TYR A 67 -9.80 -3.09 6.87
N LEU A 68 -8.95 -4.06 6.61
CA LEU A 68 -7.54 -3.87 6.28
C LEU A 68 -7.31 -4.35 4.85
N ALA A 69 -7.08 -3.44 3.92
CA ALA A 69 -6.83 -3.74 2.50
C ALA A 69 -5.34 -3.68 2.19
N ALA A 70 -4.80 -4.73 1.59
CA ALA A 70 -3.41 -4.83 1.14
C ALA A 70 -3.24 -5.89 0.05
N SER A 71 -2.02 -6.13 -0.42
CA SER A 71 -1.71 -7.25 -1.30
C SER A 71 -2.05 -8.60 -0.65
N LYS A 72 -2.36 -9.60 -1.47
CA LYS A 72 -2.73 -10.93 -0.98
C LYS A 72 -1.67 -11.54 -0.03
N PRO A 73 -0.34 -11.50 -0.31
CA PRO A 73 0.66 -12.03 0.62
C PRO A 73 0.66 -11.32 1.99
N GLU A 74 0.46 -10.00 2.01
CA GLU A 74 0.41 -9.20 3.24
C GLU A 74 -0.81 -9.58 4.09
N VAL A 75 -1.98 -9.75 3.45
CA VAL A 75 -3.22 -10.17 4.09
C VAL A 75 -3.09 -11.58 4.66
N GLU A 76 -2.60 -12.54 3.88
CA GLU A 76 -2.43 -13.93 4.31
C GLU A 76 -1.52 -14.03 5.54
N GLN A 77 -0.36 -13.37 5.51
CA GLN A 77 0.57 -13.38 6.65
C GLN A 77 -0.01 -12.69 7.87
N SER A 78 -0.59 -11.49 7.68
CA SER A 78 -1.15 -10.72 8.80
C SER A 78 -2.37 -11.37 9.42
N LEU A 79 -3.21 -12.04 8.64
CA LEU A 79 -4.38 -12.77 9.14
C LEU A 79 -3.98 -13.88 10.12
N VAL A 80 -2.94 -14.65 9.77
CA VAL A 80 -2.40 -15.69 10.65
C VAL A 80 -1.89 -15.11 11.95
N GLU A 81 -1.12 -14.02 11.88
CA GLU A 81 -0.51 -13.40 13.06
C GLU A 81 -1.56 -12.70 13.95
N LEU A 82 -2.51 -11.97 13.37
CA LEU A 82 -3.61 -11.36 14.12
C LEU A 82 -4.44 -12.41 14.88
N LYS A 83 -4.79 -13.53 14.26
CA LYS A 83 -5.56 -14.60 14.94
C LYS A 83 -4.85 -15.18 16.16
N LYS A 84 -3.52 -15.28 16.16
CA LYS A 84 -2.74 -15.79 17.30
C LYS A 84 -2.92 -14.98 18.59
N TYR A 85 -3.03 -13.67 18.46
CA TYR A 85 -3.14 -12.76 19.62
C TYR A 85 -4.58 -12.43 20.02
N ALA A 86 -5.57 -12.90 19.27
CA ALA A 86 -6.98 -12.60 19.49
C ALA A 86 -7.66 -13.48 20.55
N VAL A 87 -6.98 -14.52 21.07
CA VAL A 87 -7.57 -15.61 21.88
C VAL A 87 -8.35 -15.12 23.11
N PHE A 88 -7.96 -13.99 23.69
CA PHE A 88 -8.61 -13.42 24.87
C PHE A 88 -9.48 -12.19 24.58
N SER A 89 -9.67 -11.84 23.32
CA SER A 89 -10.44 -10.68 22.87
C SER A 89 -11.74 -11.13 22.19
N GLN A 90 -12.81 -10.41 22.45
CA GLN A 90 -14.08 -10.65 21.76
C GLN A 90 -14.06 -9.96 20.38
N VAL A 91 -13.23 -10.50 19.52
CA VAL A 91 -13.03 -10.05 18.14
C VAL A 91 -13.06 -11.26 17.21
N GLU A 92 -13.78 -11.14 16.11
CA GLU A 92 -13.76 -12.08 15.00
C GLU A 92 -12.91 -11.48 13.89
N ILE A 93 -11.94 -12.26 13.38
CA ILE A 93 -10.98 -11.84 12.37
C ILE A 93 -11.01 -12.85 11.24
N GLN A 94 -11.33 -12.41 10.03
CA GLN A 94 -11.43 -13.30 8.88
C GLN A 94 -11.00 -12.59 7.59
N GLN A 95 -10.68 -13.37 6.57
CA GLN A 95 -10.58 -12.84 5.22
C GLN A 95 -11.97 -12.51 4.73
N SER A 96 -12.14 -11.33 4.13
CA SER A 96 -13.42 -10.90 3.57
C SER A 96 -13.50 -11.28 2.09
N GLU A 97 -14.66 -11.73 1.66
CA GLU A 97 -14.96 -12.06 0.25
C GLU A 97 -15.39 -10.82 -0.58
N LYS A 98 -15.52 -9.64 0.06
CA LYS A 98 -15.86 -8.41 -0.67
C LYS A 98 -14.81 -8.08 -1.73
N GLN A 99 -15.28 -7.62 -2.88
CA GLN A 99 -14.41 -7.27 -4.00
C GLN A 99 -13.83 -5.87 -3.84
N LEU A 100 -12.62 -5.68 -4.37
CA LEU A 100 -11.97 -4.39 -4.46
C LEU A 100 -11.81 -4.00 -5.93
N ILE A 101 -12.27 -2.80 -6.27
CA ILE A 101 -12.20 -2.23 -7.61
C ILE A 101 -11.48 -0.89 -7.52
N GLY A 102 -10.51 -0.66 -8.38
CA GLY A 102 -9.84 0.62 -8.52
C GLY A 102 -10.43 1.42 -9.68
N LEU A 103 -10.93 2.63 -9.42
CA LEU A 103 -11.29 3.58 -10.47
C LEU A 103 -10.11 4.50 -10.76
N LEU A 104 -9.76 4.63 -12.04
CA LEU A 104 -8.68 5.46 -12.58
C LEU A 104 -9.19 6.36 -13.69
N GLY A 105 -8.78 7.62 -13.71
CA GLY A 105 -9.09 8.56 -14.78
C GLY A 105 -8.68 9.98 -14.41
N ASP A 106 -8.41 10.83 -15.41
CA ASP A 106 -8.06 12.24 -15.16
C ASP A 106 -9.19 13.01 -14.49
N ASP A 107 -10.45 12.58 -14.74
CA ASP A 107 -11.65 13.12 -14.11
C ASP A 107 -12.62 11.98 -13.81
N LEU A 108 -12.88 11.71 -12.55
CA LEU A 108 -13.78 10.66 -12.07
C LEU A 108 -15.19 11.17 -11.80
N THR A 109 -15.46 12.47 -11.93
CA THR A 109 -16.71 13.12 -11.48
C THR A 109 -17.96 12.42 -12.01
N ALA A 110 -18.05 12.22 -13.32
CA ALA A 110 -19.24 11.61 -13.93
C ALA A 110 -19.46 10.14 -13.50
N ALA A 111 -18.41 9.37 -13.26
CA ALA A 111 -18.53 8.01 -12.77
C ALA A 111 -18.97 7.97 -11.30
N LEU A 112 -18.42 8.85 -10.47
CA LEU A 112 -18.77 8.97 -9.05
C LEU A 112 -20.22 9.48 -8.88
N GLU A 113 -20.66 10.45 -9.68
CA GLU A 113 -22.05 10.93 -9.70
C GLU A 113 -23.04 9.80 -10.03
N THR A 114 -22.71 8.95 -11.02
CA THR A 114 -23.56 7.80 -11.38
C THR A 114 -23.68 6.79 -10.23
N LEU A 115 -22.62 6.65 -9.44
CA LEU A 115 -22.58 5.80 -8.24
C LEU A 115 -23.16 6.49 -6.99
N ALA A 116 -23.62 7.73 -7.10
CA ALA A 116 -24.04 8.58 -5.99
C ALA A 116 -22.96 8.74 -4.90
N ILE A 117 -21.69 8.77 -5.31
CA ILE A 117 -20.53 8.98 -4.44
C ILE A 117 -20.11 10.45 -4.54
N THR A 118 -20.06 11.14 -3.41
CA THR A 118 -19.58 12.52 -3.33
C THR A 118 -18.53 12.64 -2.24
N PHE A 119 -17.34 13.07 -2.61
CA PHE A 119 -16.28 13.44 -1.67
C PHE A 119 -16.24 14.96 -1.51
N ASP A 120 -16.05 15.43 -0.31
CA ASP A 120 -15.67 16.80 -0.02
C ASP A 120 -14.15 16.91 0.26
N ASP A 121 -13.70 18.09 0.69
CA ASP A 121 -12.28 18.33 0.95
C ASP A 121 -11.79 17.73 2.29
N GLU A 122 -12.69 17.38 3.19
CA GLU A 122 -12.37 16.86 4.53
C GLU A 122 -12.44 15.34 4.59
N HIS A 123 -13.24 14.69 3.73
CA HIS A 123 -13.54 13.28 3.79
C HIS A 123 -12.84 12.50 2.67
N SER A 124 -12.09 11.48 3.07
CA SER A 124 -11.41 10.56 2.15
C SER A 124 -12.09 9.20 2.03
N ALA A 125 -13.17 8.96 2.75
CA ALA A 125 -13.97 7.74 2.69
C ALA A 125 -15.47 8.05 2.76
N VAL A 126 -16.26 7.38 1.93
CA VAL A 126 -17.72 7.59 1.83
C VAL A 126 -18.42 6.26 1.66
N ASP A 127 -19.50 6.03 2.42
CA ASP A 127 -20.41 4.91 2.18
C ASP A 127 -21.30 5.21 0.98
N PHE A 128 -21.56 4.21 0.16
CA PHE A 128 -22.54 4.27 -0.93
C PHE A 128 -23.41 3.00 -0.97
N ALA A 129 -24.38 2.92 -1.84
CA ALA A 129 -25.37 1.83 -1.82
C ALA A 129 -24.76 0.43 -1.84
N ASP A 130 -23.66 0.24 -2.59
CA ASP A 130 -23.04 -1.07 -2.79
C ASP A 130 -21.80 -1.31 -1.95
N GLY A 131 -21.38 -0.37 -1.11
CA GLY A 131 -20.21 -0.54 -0.27
C GLY A 131 -19.55 0.72 0.24
N LYS A 132 -18.23 0.80 0.11
CA LYS A 132 -17.39 1.88 0.61
C LYS A 132 -16.44 2.37 -0.47
N ALA A 133 -16.33 3.68 -0.63
CA ALA A 133 -15.39 4.33 -1.53
C ALA A 133 -14.29 5.04 -0.72
N LEU A 134 -13.02 4.90 -1.15
CA LEU A 134 -11.86 5.58 -0.59
C LEU A 134 -11.20 6.45 -1.65
N LYS A 135 -11.12 7.75 -1.44
CA LYS A 135 -10.42 8.70 -2.32
C LYS A 135 -8.93 8.69 -1.98
N LEU A 136 -8.13 8.04 -2.81
CA LEU A 136 -6.68 7.97 -2.63
C LEU A 136 -5.96 9.17 -3.26
N ALA A 137 -6.52 9.68 -4.37
CA ALA A 137 -6.11 10.87 -5.08
C ALA A 137 -7.29 11.40 -5.92
N ASN A 138 -7.17 12.57 -6.53
CA ASN A 138 -8.23 13.12 -7.39
C ASN A 138 -8.54 12.23 -8.61
N ASN A 139 -7.55 11.47 -9.06
CA ASN A 139 -7.63 10.57 -10.21
C ASN A 139 -7.69 9.08 -9.83
N ARG A 140 -7.84 8.77 -8.52
CA ARG A 140 -7.83 7.39 -8.01
C ARG A 140 -8.80 7.19 -6.84
N VAL A 141 -9.76 6.30 -7.02
CA VAL A 141 -10.72 5.90 -5.98
C VAL A 141 -10.72 4.37 -5.87
N LEU A 142 -10.60 3.86 -4.66
CA LEU A 142 -10.75 2.44 -4.35
C LEU A 142 -12.17 2.20 -3.87
N LEU A 143 -12.85 1.25 -4.49
CA LEU A 143 -14.18 0.79 -4.08
C LEU A 143 -14.06 -0.59 -3.42
N MET A 144 -14.64 -0.74 -2.23
CA MET A 144 -14.99 -2.04 -1.67
C MET A 144 -16.47 -2.27 -1.94
N VAL A 145 -16.80 -3.32 -2.67
CA VAL A 145 -18.17 -3.56 -3.16
C VAL A 145 -18.69 -4.93 -2.74
N ASN A 146 -20.03 -5.05 -2.72
CA ASN A 146 -20.73 -6.31 -2.56
C ASN A 146 -20.81 -7.08 -3.90
N ASP A 147 -21.29 -8.32 -3.85
CA ASP A 147 -21.35 -9.21 -5.02
C ASP A 147 -22.42 -8.79 -6.06
N GLU A 148 -23.34 -7.90 -5.69
CA GLU A 148 -24.42 -7.40 -6.56
C GLU A 148 -24.00 -6.14 -7.33
N PHE A 149 -22.82 -5.58 -7.05
CA PHE A 149 -22.32 -4.36 -7.68
C PHE A 149 -22.12 -4.51 -9.18
N SER A 150 -22.57 -3.51 -9.92
CA SER A 150 -22.37 -3.40 -11.37
C SER A 150 -21.68 -2.09 -11.72
N LEU A 151 -20.69 -2.16 -12.59
CA LEU A 151 -20.01 -0.96 -13.08
C LEU A 151 -20.98 -0.09 -13.90
N PRO A 152 -20.89 1.25 -13.77
CA PRO A 152 -21.61 2.16 -14.63
C PRO A 152 -21.23 2.02 -16.11
N ASP A 153 -22.15 2.25 -17.04
CA ASP A 153 -21.93 2.16 -18.49
C ASP A 153 -20.85 3.12 -19.02
N ASN A 154 -20.57 4.20 -18.29
CA ASN A 154 -19.55 5.19 -18.64
C ASN A 154 -18.16 4.85 -18.10
N VAL A 155 -17.96 3.65 -17.54
CA VAL A 155 -16.69 3.16 -17.01
C VAL A 155 -16.23 1.95 -17.82
N ILE A 156 -14.97 1.96 -18.26
CA ILE A 156 -14.36 0.87 -19.01
C ILE A 156 -13.72 -0.13 -18.05
N ALA A 157 -14.24 -1.36 -18.03
CA ALA A 157 -13.64 -2.44 -17.27
C ALA A 157 -12.31 -2.88 -17.91
N LEU A 158 -11.24 -2.98 -17.11
CA LEU A 158 -9.97 -3.58 -17.49
C LEU A 158 -9.92 -5.05 -17.05
N GLU A 159 -9.07 -5.84 -17.69
CA GLU A 159 -8.90 -7.26 -17.39
C GLU A 159 -7.96 -7.50 -16.21
N ASP A 160 -7.04 -6.54 -15.94
CA ASP A 160 -6.03 -6.61 -14.88
C ASP A 160 -5.89 -5.29 -14.12
N ASP A 161 -5.07 -5.30 -13.07
CA ASP A 161 -4.78 -4.14 -12.23
C ASP A 161 -3.43 -3.47 -12.51
N ALA A 162 -2.74 -3.82 -13.59
CA ALA A 162 -1.42 -3.24 -13.89
C ALA A 162 -1.43 -1.70 -13.93
N PRO A 163 -2.43 -1.01 -14.53
CA PRO A 163 -2.53 0.46 -14.47
C PRO A 163 -2.70 1.00 -13.06
N TRP A 164 -3.48 0.30 -12.21
CA TRP A 164 -3.64 0.66 -10.80
C TRP A 164 -2.32 0.50 -10.03
N GLN A 165 -1.63 -0.62 -10.22
CA GLN A 165 -0.34 -0.88 -9.58
C GLN A 165 0.71 0.15 -10.00
N GLN A 166 0.76 0.55 -11.28
CA GLN A 166 1.64 1.62 -11.73
C GLN A 166 1.33 2.96 -11.05
N ALA A 167 0.05 3.32 -10.95
CA ALA A 167 -0.37 4.54 -10.26
C ALA A 167 -0.04 4.50 -8.76
N ALA A 168 -0.18 3.35 -8.10
CA ALA A 168 0.20 3.16 -6.71
C ALA A 168 1.72 3.27 -6.50
N ILE A 169 2.52 2.65 -7.37
CA ILE A 169 3.99 2.77 -7.36
C ILE A 169 4.41 4.23 -7.58
N ALA A 170 3.83 4.91 -8.57
CA ALA A 170 4.10 6.31 -8.86
C ALA A 170 3.73 7.25 -7.69
N ALA A 171 2.72 6.88 -6.90
CA ALA A 171 2.34 7.56 -5.66
C ALA A 171 3.24 7.20 -4.46
N GLY A 172 4.23 6.32 -4.63
CA GLY A 172 5.11 5.88 -3.56
C GLY A 172 4.38 5.10 -2.46
N GLU A 173 3.31 4.40 -2.79
CA GLU A 173 2.51 3.61 -1.85
C GLU A 173 3.13 2.22 -1.65
N PRO A 174 3.62 1.88 -0.44
CA PRO A 174 4.27 0.60 -0.20
C PRO A 174 3.31 -0.57 -0.33
N SER A 175 3.76 -1.62 -1.01
CA SER A 175 3.13 -2.93 -1.07
C SER A 175 4.22 -4.00 -1.05
N LEU A 176 4.07 -5.01 -0.21
CA LEU A 176 5.09 -6.01 0.01
C LEU A 176 4.77 -7.29 -0.75
N ASN A 177 5.70 -7.75 -1.58
CA ASN A 177 5.67 -9.10 -2.09
C ASN A 177 6.08 -10.11 -0.99
N SER A 178 5.97 -11.41 -1.28
CA SER A 178 6.24 -12.47 -0.31
C SER A 178 7.67 -12.42 0.26
N ASP A 179 8.66 -12.03 -0.57
CA ASP A 179 10.08 -11.94 -0.15
C ASP A 179 10.36 -10.75 0.77
N ALA A 180 9.52 -9.72 0.72
CA ALA A 180 9.68 -8.49 1.50
C ALA A 180 9.01 -8.57 2.89
N ILE A 181 8.10 -9.54 3.09
CA ILE A 181 7.39 -9.72 4.36
C ILE A 181 8.37 -10.14 5.46
N GLY A 182 8.34 -9.41 6.59
CA GLY A 182 9.25 -9.64 7.71
C GLY A 182 10.68 -9.11 7.52
N GLU A 183 10.97 -8.38 6.42
CA GLU A 183 12.31 -7.87 6.13
C GLU A 183 12.50 -6.41 6.55
N TYR A 184 11.51 -5.56 6.39
CA TYR A 184 11.64 -4.11 6.57
C TYR A 184 10.87 -3.60 7.77
N VAL A 185 11.37 -2.54 8.41
CA VAL A 185 10.62 -1.77 9.40
C VAL A 185 9.79 -0.68 8.70
N PRO A 186 8.72 -0.15 9.32
CA PRO A 186 7.80 0.80 8.68
C PRO A 186 8.48 2.02 8.05
N GLN A 187 9.51 2.57 8.68
CA GLN A 187 10.23 3.74 8.15
C GLN A 187 11.05 3.41 6.90
N MET A 188 11.49 2.16 6.71
CA MET A 188 12.24 1.77 5.51
C MET A 188 11.37 1.73 4.25
N VAL A 189 10.05 1.62 4.42
CA VAL A 189 9.07 1.70 3.33
C VAL A 189 8.30 3.03 3.33
N ASN A 190 8.87 4.06 3.96
CA ASN A 190 8.35 5.44 4.02
C ASN A 190 6.95 5.57 4.65
N LEU A 191 6.53 4.62 5.49
CA LEU A 191 5.17 4.62 6.04
C LEU A 191 4.88 5.85 6.92
N GLN A 192 5.90 6.47 7.54
CA GLN A 192 5.76 7.72 8.28
C GLN A 192 5.34 8.89 7.36
N ALA A 193 5.88 8.95 6.13
CA ALA A 193 5.54 10.01 5.17
C ALA A 193 4.09 9.91 4.68
N LEU A 194 3.50 8.71 4.74
CA LEU A 194 2.08 8.47 4.47
C LEU A 194 1.19 8.63 5.71
N GLY A 195 1.76 9.10 6.83
CA GLY A 195 1.03 9.22 8.10
C GLY A 195 0.65 7.87 8.74
N GLY A 196 1.27 6.76 8.31
CA GLY A 196 0.92 5.41 8.76
C GLY A 196 1.51 5.00 10.11
N ILE A 197 2.22 5.88 10.81
CA ILE A 197 2.84 5.63 12.12
C ILE A 197 2.41 6.71 13.11
N SER A 198 1.84 6.32 14.24
CA SER A 198 1.63 7.22 15.37
C SER A 198 2.72 6.99 16.43
N PHE A 199 3.51 8.02 16.69
CA PHE A 199 4.53 8.00 17.75
C PHE A 199 3.99 8.44 19.12
N ARG A 200 2.69 8.82 19.20
CA ARG A 200 2.04 9.32 20.42
C ARG A 200 0.99 8.38 20.99
N LYS A 201 0.64 7.31 20.24
CA LYS A 201 -0.33 6.30 20.71
C LYS A 201 0.24 5.40 21.81
N GLY A 202 -0.61 4.60 22.44
CA GLY A 202 -0.24 3.55 23.38
C GLY A 202 0.59 2.43 22.72
N CYS A 203 0.98 1.43 23.53
CA CYS A 203 1.84 0.34 23.10
C CYS A 203 1.19 -0.51 21.99
N TYR A 204 2.03 -0.98 21.06
CA TYR A 204 1.67 -1.94 20.03
C TYR A 204 2.85 -2.86 19.72
N THR A 205 2.57 -3.99 19.06
CA THR A 205 3.57 -5.00 18.72
C THR A 205 4.67 -4.42 17.82
N GLY A 206 5.94 -4.52 18.26
CA GLY A 206 7.11 -4.02 17.51
C GLY A 206 7.45 -2.54 17.72
N GLN A 207 6.71 -1.81 18.56
CA GLN A 207 6.88 -0.38 18.78
C GLN A 207 8.31 0.02 19.20
N GLU A 208 9.01 -0.79 20.00
CA GLU A 208 10.37 -0.45 20.48
C GLU A 208 11.31 -0.16 19.31
N THR A 209 11.37 -1.05 18.32
CA THR A 209 12.22 -0.85 17.15
C THR A 209 11.82 0.35 16.33
N VAL A 210 10.50 0.55 16.09
CA VAL A 210 9.95 1.68 15.34
C VAL A 210 10.27 3.01 16.03
N ALA A 211 10.09 3.09 17.35
CA ALA A 211 10.44 4.28 18.13
C ALA A 211 11.96 4.56 18.14
N ARG A 212 12.79 3.53 18.29
CA ARG A 212 14.26 3.68 18.23
C ARG A 212 14.75 4.22 16.88
N MET A 213 14.12 3.81 15.78
CA MET A 213 14.46 4.34 14.45
C MET A 213 14.18 5.84 14.36
N LYS A 214 13.07 6.34 14.91
CA LYS A 214 12.76 7.77 14.94
C LYS A 214 13.71 8.55 15.86
N TYR A 215 13.76 8.17 17.15
CA TYR A 215 14.41 8.99 18.17
C TYR A 215 15.93 8.87 18.23
N LEU A 216 16.51 7.80 17.70
CA LEU A 216 17.96 7.60 17.65
C LEU A 216 18.57 7.80 16.27
N GLY A 217 17.77 8.26 15.27
CA GLY A 217 18.25 8.57 13.92
C GLY A 217 18.89 7.37 13.20
N LYS A 218 18.44 6.15 13.48
CA LYS A 218 19.09 4.92 12.99
C LYS A 218 18.59 4.45 11.64
N ASN A 219 17.52 5.06 11.11
CA ASN A 219 17.05 4.68 9.80
C ASN A 219 17.99 5.21 8.71
N LYS A 220 18.66 4.28 8.04
CA LYS A 220 19.62 4.58 6.96
C LYS A 220 19.13 4.12 5.60
N ARG A 221 17.87 3.73 5.48
CA ARG A 221 17.26 3.21 4.26
C ARG A 221 15.90 3.83 4.06
N ALA A 222 15.54 4.02 2.79
CA ALA A 222 14.23 4.49 2.38
C ALA A 222 13.76 3.71 1.16
N MET A 223 12.48 3.75 0.91
CA MET A 223 11.88 3.21 -0.31
C MET A 223 11.97 4.24 -1.43
N TYR A 224 12.37 3.77 -2.61
CA TYR A 224 12.49 4.55 -3.83
C TYR A 224 11.63 3.97 -4.94
N ILE A 225 11.16 4.84 -5.81
CA ILE A 225 10.49 4.48 -7.05
C ILE A 225 11.57 4.29 -8.12
N VAL A 226 11.49 3.21 -8.88
CA VAL A 226 12.35 2.98 -10.05
C VAL A 226 11.52 2.72 -11.28
N SER A 227 12.01 3.17 -12.44
CA SER A 227 11.33 2.99 -13.72
C SER A 227 12.32 2.85 -14.87
N GLY A 228 12.00 2.00 -15.84
CA GLY A 228 12.81 1.80 -17.04
C GLY A 228 12.11 0.95 -18.09
N LYS A 229 12.78 0.74 -19.23
CA LYS A 229 12.28 -0.13 -20.28
C LYS A 229 12.56 -1.59 -19.94
N ALA A 230 11.59 -2.45 -20.20
CA ALA A 230 11.67 -3.89 -20.03
C ALA A 230 10.74 -4.59 -21.03
N GLU A 231 10.87 -5.90 -21.16
CA GLU A 231 9.99 -6.73 -21.98
C GLU A 231 8.88 -7.41 -21.14
N GLY A 232 8.91 -7.22 -19.82
CA GLY A 232 7.95 -7.81 -18.89
C GLY A 232 8.32 -7.52 -17.43
N LEU A 233 7.64 -8.20 -16.50
CA LEU A 233 8.01 -8.25 -15.09
C LEU A 233 9.34 -9.00 -14.93
N LEU A 234 10.08 -8.68 -13.87
CA LEU A 234 11.31 -9.39 -13.50
C LEU A 234 10.95 -10.62 -12.65
N ASP A 235 11.46 -11.78 -13.01
CA ASP A 235 11.36 -12.99 -12.18
C ASP A 235 12.29 -12.88 -10.96
N GLU A 236 13.49 -12.34 -11.18
CA GLU A 236 14.50 -12.13 -10.15
C GLU A 236 14.59 -10.64 -9.78
N LEU A 237 14.25 -10.34 -8.53
CA LEU A 237 13.98 -8.97 -8.06
C LEU A 237 15.23 -8.22 -7.57
N GLU A 238 16.42 -8.84 -7.60
CA GLU A 238 17.66 -8.19 -7.17
C GLU A 238 18.12 -7.12 -8.16
N LEU A 239 18.42 -5.95 -7.61
CA LEU A 239 19.00 -4.82 -8.34
C LEU A 239 20.43 -4.57 -7.89
N GLU A 240 21.24 -4.09 -8.82
CA GLU A 240 22.62 -3.68 -8.63
C GLU A 240 22.81 -2.19 -8.94
N THR A 241 23.74 -1.56 -8.24
CA THR A 241 24.23 -0.20 -8.51
C THR A 241 25.67 -0.23 -8.96
N GLN A 242 26.06 0.71 -9.83
CA GLN A 242 27.42 0.83 -10.30
C GLN A 242 28.31 1.51 -9.24
N MET A 243 29.48 0.91 -9.01
CA MET A 243 30.52 1.42 -8.09
C MET A 243 31.87 1.39 -8.81
N GLY A 244 32.23 2.49 -9.46
CA GLY A 244 33.38 2.53 -10.37
C GLY A 244 33.17 1.61 -11.57
N GLU A 245 34.07 0.67 -11.79
CA GLU A 245 33.94 -0.33 -12.86
C GLU A 245 33.13 -1.58 -12.47
N ASN A 246 32.75 -1.71 -11.19
CA ASN A 246 32.07 -2.89 -10.66
C ASN A 246 30.60 -2.61 -10.37
N TRP A 247 29.80 -3.69 -10.39
CA TRP A 247 28.41 -3.68 -9.95
C TRP A 247 28.28 -4.35 -8.59
N ARG A 248 27.49 -3.75 -7.70
CA ARG A 248 27.22 -4.28 -6.37
C ARG A 248 25.74 -4.33 -6.11
N ARG A 249 25.33 -5.30 -5.31
CA ARG A 249 23.94 -5.41 -4.85
C ARG A 249 23.47 -4.10 -4.21
N ALA A 250 22.38 -3.54 -4.73
CA ALA A 250 21.71 -2.35 -4.20
C ALA A 250 20.54 -2.73 -3.29
N GLY A 251 19.59 -3.51 -3.79
CA GLY A 251 18.39 -3.93 -3.07
C GLY A 251 17.60 -4.98 -3.83
N LYS A 252 16.37 -5.22 -3.36
CA LYS A 252 15.36 -6.04 -4.05
C LYS A 252 14.10 -5.21 -4.26
N LEU A 253 13.42 -5.40 -5.38
CA LEU A 253 12.08 -4.88 -5.59
C LEU A 253 11.11 -5.49 -4.58
N ILE A 254 10.34 -4.65 -3.92
CA ILE A 254 9.27 -5.06 -2.98
C ILE A 254 7.91 -5.10 -3.66
N SER A 255 7.77 -4.39 -4.79
CA SER A 255 6.64 -4.46 -5.71
C SER A 255 7.10 -4.06 -7.12
N GLN A 256 6.38 -4.49 -8.14
CA GLN A 256 6.62 -4.11 -9.53
C GLN A 256 5.32 -4.17 -10.34
N SER A 257 5.26 -3.38 -11.41
CA SER A 257 4.20 -3.42 -12.41
C SER A 257 4.78 -3.13 -13.78
N TYR A 258 4.23 -3.75 -14.81
CA TYR A 258 4.67 -3.59 -16.20
C TYR A 258 3.52 -3.09 -17.07
N ASN A 259 3.79 -2.04 -17.83
CA ASN A 259 2.87 -1.53 -18.83
C ASN A 259 3.27 -2.03 -20.22
N GLN A 260 2.46 -2.90 -20.80
CA GLN A 260 2.74 -3.52 -22.08
C GLN A 260 2.73 -2.51 -23.24
N GLN A 261 1.88 -1.49 -23.19
CA GLN A 261 1.77 -0.50 -24.27
C GLN A 261 3.00 0.40 -24.34
N THR A 262 3.50 0.82 -23.19
CA THR A 262 4.69 1.70 -23.10
C THR A 262 5.99 0.92 -22.94
N GLN A 263 5.93 -0.40 -22.76
CA GLN A 263 7.07 -1.26 -22.41
C GLN A 263 7.86 -0.73 -21.21
N THR A 264 7.16 -0.25 -20.19
CA THR A 264 7.75 0.35 -19.01
C THR A 264 7.50 -0.51 -17.78
N LEU A 265 8.60 -0.91 -17.14
CA LEU A 265 8.60 -1.50 -15.81
C LEU A 265 8.73 -0.39 -14.78
N MET A 266 7.87 -0.41 -13.77
CA MET A 266 7.99 0.41 -12.58
C MET A 266 8.07 -0.49 -11.35
N GLY A 267 8.78 -0.05 -10.31
CA GLY A 267 8.88 -0.81 -9.08
C GLY A 267 9.23 0.04 -7.87
N LEU A 268 9.06 -0.53 -6.69
CA LEU A 268 9.51 0.02 -5.41
C LEU A 268 10.66 -0.81 -4.88
N VAL A 269 11.71 -0.15 -4.41
CA VAL A 269 12.92 -0.78 -3.87
C VAL A 269 13.39 -0.06 -2.62
N VAL A 270 13.87 -0.80 -1.61
CA VAL A 270 14.46 -0.22 -0.39
C VAL A 270 15.96 -0.13 -0.53
N LEU A 271 16.47 1.12 -0.56
CA LEU A 271 17.89 1.45 -0.74
C LEU A 271 18.43 2.27 0.44
N PRO A 272 19.77 2.42 0.57
CA PRO A 272 20.36 3.43 1.45
C PRO A 272 19.85 4.85 1.15
N ASN A 273 19.88 5.75 2.15
CA ASN A 273 19.33 7.11 2.03
C ASN A 273 20.17 8.07 1.16
N ASP A 274 21.35 7.65 0.72
CA ASP A 274 22.29 8.41 -0.10
C ASP A 274 22.06 8.25 -1.62
N ASN A 275 20.96 7.62 -2.02
CA ASN A 275 20.59 7.51 -3.43
C ASN A 275 19.78 8.72 -3.87
N GLU A 276 19.96 9.15 -5.12
CA GLU A 276 19.35 10.34 -5.70
C GLU A 276 18.49 10.00 -6.94
N ALA A 277 17.54 10.87 -7.24
CA ALA A 277 16.76 10.77 -8.47
C ALA A 277 17.69 10.85 -9.71
N GLY A 278 17.40 10.04 -10.73
CA GLY A 278 18.21 9.90 -11.93
C GLY A 278 19.33 8.86 -11.85
N GLN A 279 19.68 8.37 -10.65
CA GLN A 279 20.64 7.28 -10.51
C GLN A 279 20.12 6.02 -11.18
N ILE A 280 21.01 5.32 -11.89
CA ILE A 280 20.69 4.08 -12.62
C ILE A 280 21.03 2.86 -11.78
N LEU A 281 20.07 1.97 -11.71
CA LEU A 281 20.21 0.60 -11.23
C LEU A 281 20.01 -0.36 -12.40
N ARG A 282 20.51 -1.58 -12.31
CA ARG A 282 20.20 -2.63 -13.29
C ARG A 282 19.65 -3.88 -12.62
N ALA A 283 18.85 -4.64 -13.35
CA ALA A 283 18.44 -5.97 -12.89
C ALA A 283 19.67 -6.91 -12.94
N LYS A 284 19.95 -7.59 -11.81
CA LYS A 284 21.15 -8.43 -11.68
C LYS A 284 21.21 -9.55 -12.73
N HIS A 285 20.09 -10.22 -12.97
CA HIS A 285 20.01 -11.37 -13.88
C HIS A 285 19.60 -11.00 -15.32
N LEU A 286 19.24 -9.72 -15.56
CA LEU A 286 18.93 -9.13 -16.85
C LEU A 286 19.63 -7.76 -16.98
N PRO A 287 20.97 -7.72 -17.11
CA PRO A 287 21.75 -6.47 -17.01
C PRO A 287 21.38 -5.41 -18.06
N GLN A 288 20.71 -5.79 -19.15
CA GLN A 288 20.18 -4.87 -20.16
C GLN A 288 18.94 -4.10 -19.68
N VAL A 289 18.29 -4.54 -18.58
CA VAL A 289 17.18 -3.82 -17.97
C VAL A 289 17.74 -2.85 -16.96
N GLU A 290 17.77 -1.58 -17.36
CA GLU A 290 18.18 -0.46 -16.51
C GLU A 290 16.97 0.30 -16.00
N LEU A 291 16.98 0.62 -14.70
CA LEU A 291 15.91 1.32 -13.99
C LEU A 291 16.48 2.58 -13.38
N SER A 292 15.90 3.72 -13.72
CA SER A 292 16.25 5.02 -13.11
C SER A 292 15.43 5.27 -11.85
N ILE A 293 16.08 5.75 -10.78
CA ILE A 293 15.40 6.23 -9.58
C ILE A 293 14.59 7.47 -9.94
N GLN A 294 13.31 7.47 -9.59
CA GLN A 294 12.38 8.59 -9.78
C GLN A 294 12.26 9.41 -8.50
N ALA A 295 11.87 10.68 -8.63
CA ALA A 295 11.53 11.50 -7.47
C ALA A 295 10.31 10.94 -6.73
N LEU A 296 10.35 10.96 -5.39
CA LEU A 296 9.19 10.63 -4.56
C LEU A 296 8.17 11.78 -4.61
N PRO A 297 6.86 11.49 -4.59
CA PRO A 297 5.81 12.51 -4.59
C PRO A 297 5.62 13.19 -3.21
N TYR A 298 6.42 12.81 -2.21
CA TYR A 298 6.38 13.34 -0.84
C TYR A 298 7.80 13.50 -0.28
N SER A 299 7.95 14.33 0.76
CA SER A 299 9.21 14.49 1.49
C SER A 299 9.42 13.33 2.47
N LEU A 300 10.69 12.95 2.65
CA LEU A 300 11.13 12.02 3.71
C LEU A 300 11.63 12.76 4.95
N GLU A 301 11.75 14.09 4.88
CA GLU A 301 12.12 14.90 6.03
C GLU A 301 11.01 14.86 7.09
N ASP A 302 11.36 14.56 8.33
CA ASP A 302 10.41 14.56 9.46
C ASP A 302 9.91 16.00 9.71
N GLU A 303 8.59 16.20 9.71
CA GLU A 303 7.94 17.37 10.31
C GLU A 303 8.02 17.37 11.84
#